data_ae9523b529d6651456930fc2bf829e73
#
_entry.id   ae9523b529d6651456930fc2bf829e73
#
_cell.length_a   1.000
_cell.length_b   1.000
_cell.length_c   1.000
_cell.angle_alpha   90.00
_cell.angle_beta   90.00
_cell.angle_gamma   90.00
#
_symmetry.space_group_name_H-M   'P 1'
#
loop_
_entity.id
_entity.type
_entity.pdbx_description
1 polymer ?
#
loop_
_entity_poly.entity_id
_entity_poly.type
_entity_poly.pdbx_seq_one_letter_code
_entity_poly.pdbx_strand_id
1 'polypeptide(L)'
;MIEAIDRVKKEEWKNAFCIVRPPGHHSGEAKVCTGFCFYNNVAIGARYLQKHHAVKKVLIFDWDVHHGDGTQHIFEEDPSVLLVSLHRHDDGIVFIRN
;
A
#
# COMPACT_ATOMS: atom_id res chain seq x y z
N MET A 1 1.37 4.77 11.32
CA MET A 1 2.08 4.94 10.03
C MET A 1 2.38 6.42 9.73
N ILE A 2 1.41 7.32 9.74
CA ILE A 2 1.63 8.76 9.44
C ILE A 2 2.71 9.38 10.32
N GLU A 3 2.66 9.19 11.64
CA GLU A 3 3.73 9.66 12.54
C GLU A 3 5.11 9.12 12.15
N ALA A 4 5.20 7.84 11.77
CA ALA A 4 6.46 7.27 11.33
C ALA A 4 6.99 7.94 10.06
N ILE A 5 6.11 8.23 9.11
CA ILE A 5 6.45 8.99 7.91
C ILE A 5 7.00 10.38 8.27
N ASP A 6 6.31 11.11 9.14
CA ASP A 6 6.73 12.43 9.57
C ASP A 6 8.11 12.41 10.24
N ARG A 7 8.36 11.45 11.12
CA ARG A 7 9.64 11.29 11.82
C ARG A 7 10.78 10.98 10.86
N VAL A 8 10.56 10.07 9.91
CA VAL A 8 11.56 9.73 8.89
C VAL A 8 11.83 10.94 7.98
N LYS A 9 10.78 11.66 7.57
CA LYS A 9 10.93 12.84 6.70
C LYS A 9 11.59 14.03 7.38
N LYS A 10 11.47 14.14 8.68
CA LYS A 10 12.20 15.13 9.50
C LYS A 10 13.62 14.69 9.87
N GLU A 11 14.06 13.55 9.35
CA GLU A 11 15.38 12.96 9.66
C GLU A 11 15.60 12.63 11.15
N GLU A 12 14.50 12.58 11.93
CA GLU A 12 14.53 12.15 13.31
C GLU A 12 14.74 10.63 13.42
N TRP A 13 14.21 9.88 12.44
CA TRP A 13 14.39 8.45 12.29
C TRP A 13 14.95 8.12 10.93
N LYS A 14 15.84 7.15 10.87
CA LYS A 14 16.43 6.67 9.62
C LYS A 14 15.46 5.82 8.80
N ASN A 15 14.67 5.02 9.48
CA ASN A 15 13.61 4.18 8.96
C ASN A 15 12.60 3.87 10.07
N ALA A 16 11.50 3.19 9.73
CA ALA A 16 10.49 2.77 10.68
C ALA A 16 9.87 1.43 10.29
N PHE A 17 9.45 0.67 11.30
CA PHE A 17 8.68 -0.55 11.14
C PHE A 17 7.34 -0.37 11.85
N CYS A 18 6.23 -0.45 11.09
CA CYS A 18 4.89 -0.20 11.60
C CYS A 18 4.09 -1.51 11.67
N ILE A 19 3.79 -1.98 12.88
CA ILE A 19 2.87 -3.10 13.08
C ILE A 19 1.46 -2.54 13.16
N VAL A 20 0.71 -2.66 12.07
CA VAL A 20 -0.62 -2.05 11.94
C VAL A 20 -1.69 -3.09 11.58
N ARG A 21 -2.91 -2.80 11.97
CA ARG A 21 -4.12 -3.55 11.61
C ARG A 21 -5.24 -2.57 11.25
N PRO A 22 -6.12 -2.96 10.33
CA PRO A 22 -6.10 -4.11 9.41
C PRO A 22 -4.96 -4.02 8.37
N PRO A 23 -4.72 -5.10 7.55
CA PRO A 23 -3.60 -5.14 6.59
C PRO A 23 -3.64 -4.00 5.57
N GLY A 24 -4.58 -4.01 4.64
CA GLY A 24 -4.87 -2.85 3.81
C GLY A 24 -4.73 -3.04 2.30
N HIS A 25 -3.83 -3.89 1.79
CA HIS A 25 -3.48 -3.94 0.37
C HIS A 25 -4.57 -4.48 -0.57
N HIS A 26 -5.61 -5.12 -0.05
CA HIS A 26 -6.81 -5.50 -0.80
C HIS A 26 -7.91 -4.43 -0.76
N SER A 27 -7.70 -3.31 -0.06
CA SER A 27 -8.64 -2.19 -0.06
C SER A 27 -8.28 -1.22 -1.17
N GLY A 28 -9.15 -1.13 -2.17
CA GLY A 28 -9.04 -0.22 -3.30
C GLY A 28 -10.28 0.66 -3.41
N GLU A 29 -10.64 1.04 -4.63
CA GLU A 29 -11.87 1.77 -4.91
C GLU A 29 -13.12 0.88 -4.94
N ALA A 30 -12.95 -0.43 -4.90
CA ALA A 30 -14.08 -1.37 -4.90
C ALA A 30 -14.95 -1.18 -3.65
N LYS A 31 -16.25 -1.29 -3.84
CA LYS A 31 -17.24 -1.11 -2.77
C LYS A 31 -17.24 -2.24 -1.72
N VAL A 32 -16.38 -3.23 -1.87
CA VAL A 32 -16.34 -4.42 -1.04
C VAL A 32 -14.96 -4.54 -0.40
N CYS A 33 -14.94 -4.61 0.92
CA CYS A 33 -13.73 -4.92 1.67
C CYS A 33 -13.41 -6.41 1.55
N THR A 34 -12.20 -6.75 1.11
CA THR A 34 -11.72 -8.12 0.97
C THR A 34 -10.44 -8.36 1.76
N GLY A 35 -10.05 -9.61 1.96
CA GLY A 35 -8.76 -9.96 2.56
C GLY A 35 -8.51 -9.31 3.93
N PHE A 36 -9.53 -9.13 4.76
CA PHE A 36 -9.47 -8.45 6.06
C PHE A 36 -9.07 -6.96 5.99
N CYS A 37 -9.08 -6.36 4.81
CA CYS A 37 -8.69 -4.97 4.57
C CYS A 37 -9.89 -4.04 4.58
N PHE A 38 -9.79 -2.91 5.31
CA PHE A 38 -10.79 -1.84 5.33
C PHE A 38 -10.25 -0.55 4.75
N TYR A 39 -9.00 -0.21 5.07
CA TYR A 39 -8.29 0.95 4.57
C TYR A 39 -6.95 0.51 4.02
N ASN A 40 -6.56 1.05 2.87
CA ASN A 40 -5.24 0.78 2.32
C ASN A 40 -4.20 1.67 3.00
N ASN A 41 -3.62 1.17 4.10
CA ASN A 41 -2.67 1.91 4.91
C ASN A 41 -1.45 2.39 4.10
N VAL A 42 -0.93 1.55 3.20
CA VAL A 42 0.23 1.87 2.37
C VAL A 42 -0.10 2.95 1.36
N ALA A 43 -1.27 2.84 0.69
CA ALA A 43 -1.73 3.86 -0.25
C ALA A 43 -1.95 5.21 0.43
N ILE A 44 -2.56 5.20 1.63
CA ILE A 44 -2.72 6.42 2.45
C ILE A 44 -1.35 7.02 2.76
N GLY A 45 -0.38 6.20 3.16
CA GLY A 45 0.98 6.64 3.43
C GLY A 45 1.67 7.26 2.21
N ALA A 46 1.54 6.63 1.04
CA ALA A 46 2.08 7.15 -0.22
C ALA A 46 1.47 8.51 -0.58
N ARG A 47 0.15 8.65 -0.52
CA ARG A 47 -0.53 9.92 -0.78
C ARG A 47 -0.19 10.98 0.26
N TYR A 48 -0.03 10.60 1.52
CA TYR A 48 0.40 11.51 2.56
C TYR A 48 1.80 12.07 2.31
N LEU A 49 2.75 11.22 1.92
CA LEU A 49 4.10 11.65 1.51
C LEU A 49 4.08 12.66 0.37
N GLN A 50 3.27 12.41 -0.65
CA GLN A 50 3.13 13.32 -1.78
C GLN A 50 2.52 14.67 -1.38
N LYS A 51 1.44 14.61 -0.59
CA LYS A 51 0.67 15.81 -0.23
C LYS A 51 1.37 16.69 0.81
N HIS A 52 2.00 16.10 1.82
CA HIS A 52 2.50 16.84 2.99
C HIS A 52 4.02 16.99 3.02
N HIS A 53 4.73 16.16 2.26
CA HIS A 53 6.21 16.18 2.23
C HIS A 53 6.78 16.44 0.84
N ALA A 54 5.94 16.81 -0.13
CA ALA A 54 6.33 17.12 -1.51
C ALA A 54 7.18 16.02 -2.19
N VAL A 55 6.98 14.75 -1.80
CA VAL A 55 7.63 13.60 -2.41
C VAL A 55 7.03 13.39 -3.80
N LYS A 56 7.86 13.46 -4.84
CA LYS A 56 7.39 13.37 -6.22
C LYS A 56 7.16 11.94 -6.70
N LYS A 57 7.94 10.99 -6.18
CA LYS A 57 7.86 9.58 -6.58
C LYS A 57 7.94 8.68 -5.36
N VAL A 58 7.11 7.65 -5.33
CA VAL A 58 7.05 6.66 -4.25
C VAL A 58 7.22 5.27 -4.85
N LEU A 59 8.04 4.44 -4.22
CA LEU A 59 8.08 3.00 -4.47
C LEU A 59 7.30 2.30 -3.38
N ILE A 60 6.35 1.45 -3.77
CA ILE A 60 5.69 0.48 -2.91
C ILE A 60 6.21 -0.90 -3.30
N PHE A 61 6.76 -1.62 -2.35
CA PHE A 61 7.21 -2.98 -2.54
C PHE A 61 6.37 -3.90 -1.66
N ASP A 62 5.47 -4.65 -2.28
CA ASP A 62 4.56 -5.58 -1.63
C ASP A 62 5.08 -7.01 -1.82
N TRP A 63 5.47 -7.65 -0.73
CA TRP A 63 5.93 -9.03 -0.71
C TRP A 63 4.95 -9.98 -0.01
N ASP A 64 3.73 -9.53 0.22
CA ASP A 64 2.68 -10.42 0.70
C ASP A 64 2.47 -11.56 -0.31
N VAL A 65 2.16 -12.74 0.20
CA VAL A 65 1.92 -13.92 -0.64
C VAL A 65 0.71 -13.75 -1.57
N HIS A 66 -0.22 -12.86 -1.20
CA HIS A 66 -1.39 -12.52 -2.00
C HIS A 66 -1.15 -11.27 -2.83
N HIS A 67 -1.73 -11.25 -4.02
CA HIS A 67 -1.74 -10.07 -4.86
C HIS A 67 -2.51 -8.92 -4.19
N GLY A 68 -1.85 -7.79 -3.95
CA GLY A 68 -2.43 -6.58 -3.40
C GLY A 68 -3.23 -5.81 -4.45
N ASP A 69 -4.33 -6.36 -4.89
CA ASP A 69 -5.19 -5.84 -5.96
C ASP A 69 -5.71 -4.43 -5.68
N GLY A 70 -6.03 -4.13 -4.42
CA GLY A 70 -6.46 -2.80 -4.03
C GLY A 70 -5.37 -1.74 -4.21
N THR A 71 -4.13 -2.05 -3.84
CA THR A 71 -3.01 -1.13 -4.06
C THR A 71 -2.72 -0.95 -5.55
N GLN A 72 -2.76 -2.01 -6.33
CA GLN A 72 -2.60 -1.94 -7.77
C GLN A 72 -3.66 -1.01 -8.38
N HIS A 73 -4.93 -1.24 -8.08
CA HIS A 73 -6.03 -0.47 -8.62
C HIS A 73 -5.94 1.04 -8.32
N ILE A 74 -5.46 1.40 -7.11
CA ILE A 74 -5.29 2.81 -6.73
C ILE A 74 -4.19 3.50 -7.54
N PHE A 75 -3.16 2.77 -7.97
CA PHE A 75 -1.96 3.38 -8.54
C PHE A 75 -1.64 2.95 -9.98
N GLU A 76 -2.41 2.06 -10.62
CA GLU A 76 -2.12 1.52 -11.94
C GLU A 76 -2.01 2.59 -13.04
N GLU A 77 -2.71 3.71 -12.89
CA GLU A 77 -2.65 4.84 -13.82
C GLU A 77 -1.79 6.00 -13.31
N ASP A 78 -1.14 5.87 -12.15
CA ASP A 78 -0.36 6.94 -11.53
C ASP A 78 1.15 6.76 -11.74
N PRO A 79 1.78 7.48 -12.67
CA PRO A 79 3.20 7.35 -12.95
C PRO A 79 4.11 7.87 -11.83
N SER A 80 3.54 8.46 -10.79
CA SER A 80 4.28 8.94 -9.62
C SER A 80 4.49 7.87 -8.55
N VAL A 81 3.77 6.74 -8.67
CA VAL A 81 3.90 5.61 -7.74
C VAL A 81 4.26 4.35 -8.50
N LEU A 82 5.41 3.78 -8.20
CA LEU A 82 5.82 2.48 -8.71
C LEU A 82 5.41 1.40 -7.71
N LEU A 83 4.54 0.51 -8.12
CA LEU A 83 4.19 -0.70 -7.36
C LEU A 83 4.98 -1.90 -7.90
N VAL A 84 5.71 -2.56 -7.03
CA VAL A 84 6.35 -3.86 -7.28
C VAL A 84 5.74 -4.87 -6.33
N SER A 85 5.14 -5.93 -6.85
CA SER A 85 4.52 -6.99 -6.06
C SER A 85 5.12 -8.35 -6.40
N LEU A 86 5.48 -9.10 -5.36
CA LEU A 86 5.95 -10.48 -5.47
C LEU A 86 4.94 -11.38 -4.76
N HIS A 87 4.06 -12.00 -5.51
CA HIS A 87 2.96 -12.77 -4.95
C HIS A 87 2.80 -14.12 -5.65
N ARG A 88 2.09 -15.02 -5.01
CA ARG A 88 1.72 -16.32 -5.53
C ARG A 88 0.78 -16.14 -6.72
N HIS A 89 1.05 -16.88 -7.78
CA HIS A 89 0.16 -17.00 -8.95
C HIS A 89 -0.29 -18.45 -9.09
N ASP A 90 -1.58 -18.69 -8.95
CA ASP A 90 -2.19 -20.03 -9.04
C ASP A 90 -3.12 -20.12 -10.26
N ASP A 91 -2.59 -20.07 -11.47
CA ASP A 91 -3.32 -20.28 -12.73
C ASP A 91 -4.74 -19.67 -12.77
N GLY A 92 -4.89 -18.51 -12.14
CA GLY A 92 -6.16 -17.76 -12.07
C GLY A 92 -7.09 -18.18 -10.93
N ILE A 93 -6.66 -19.04 -10.01
CA ILE A 93 -7.42 -19.29 -8.78
C ILE A 93 -7.21 -18.12 -7.82
N VAL A 94 -8.16 -17.21 -7.80
CA VAL A 94 -8.19 -16.11 -6.84
C VAL A 94 -8.78 -16.64 -5.53
N PHE A 95 -7.95 -16.75 -4.51
CA PHE A 95 -8.38 -17.18 -3.17
C PHE A 95 -9.24 -16.14 -2.44
N ILE A 96 -9.44 -14.98 -3.03
CA ILE A 96 -10.24 -13.91 -2.46
C ILE A 96 -11.45 -13.67 -3.35
N ARG A 97 -12.33 -14.65 -3.39
CA ARG A 97 -13.73 -14.44 -3.76
C ARG A 97 -14.57 -14.52 -2.49
N ASN A 98 -15.22 -13.43 -2.16
CA ASN A 98 -16.40 -13.48 -1.32
C ASN A 98 -17.58 -13.98 -2.14
#